data_04af2d6ebb6e2ceb48829b672c5b3086
#
_entry.id   04af2d6ebb6e2ceb48829b672c5b3086
#
_cell.length_a   1.000
_cell.length_b   1.000
_cell.length_c   1.000
_cell.angle_alpha   90.00
_cell.angle_beta   90.00
_cell.angle_gamma   90.00
#
_symmetry.space_group_name_H-M   'P 1'
#
loop_
_entity.id
_entity.type
_entity.pdbx_description
1 polymer ?
#
loop_
_entity_poly.entity_id
_entity_poly.type
_entity_poly.pdbx_seq_one_letter_code
_entity_poly.pdbx_strand_id
1 'polypeptide(L)'
;LNNASVSVMPKISIEAMKEFLVSYSEMGPDSPESEIFIKELWDKTRSAVSKLVKCQQEEIVITQSVTDGINIVANGMNFRENSNIIIRGAEHEHHANYFPWLRLGEKLDVKNLPINENGGFTHSELKNLINEKTRLVALSHGLYNSGLILPVKEIGEVLQKENIPYFLDTAQTVGCIGDFDFTDTGCDFMAFNASKWLCGPMGTGVFYCKKKSSGLLEPLSVGGESADSNKDGKLEYKEMPEKFQAGFRNYVGLAGMESSISYLQNLGLDNIRKHIIKLSNLFIDEIGKMPESTIYVPKDESVRTSIVSFDIEKNNPERVVSELAKKGIIIAKREIMDKPILRISPHVFNTEDE
;
A
#
# COMPACT_ATOMS: atom_id res chain seq x y z
N LEU A 1 11.19 -3.79 15.35
CA LEU A 1 11.51 -2.59 14.57
C LEU A 1 11.49 -2.80 13.05
N ASN A 2 10.62 -3.72 12.53
CA ASN A 2 10.51 -4.00 11.08
C ASN A 2 9.05 -3.89 10.58
N ASN A 3 8.34 -2.86 11.03
CA ASN A 3 6.91 -2.70 10.78
C ASN A 3 6.57 -2.36 9.31
N ALA A 4 7.50 -1.77 8.57
CA ALA A 4 7.37 -1.58 7.12
C ALA A 4 7.32 -2.90 6.32
N SER A 5 7.67 -4.03 6.92
CA SER A 5 7.45 -5.37 6.35
C SER A 5 6.09 -5.93 6.77
N VAL A 6 5.89 -6.16 8.06
CA VAL A 6 4.63 -6.57 8.69
C VAL A 6 4.61 -6.03 10.12
N SER A 7 3.50 -5.53 10.59
CA SER A 7 3.32 -4.98 11.92
C SER A 7 2.64 -5.97 12.88
N VAL A 8 2.66 -5.65 14.16
CA VAL A 8 1.99 -6.41 15.22
C VAL A 8 0.54 -5.96 15.32
N MET A 9 -0.39 -6.89 15.40
CA MET A 9 -1.81 -6.57 15.59
C MET A 9 -2.10 -6.14 17.03
N PRO A 10 -2.95 -5.12 17.25
CA PRO A 10 -3.50 -4.78 18.55
C PRO A 10 -4.32 -5.92 19.12
N LYS A 11 -4.36 -6.07 20.45
CA LYS A 11 -5.20 -7.10 21.11
C LYS A 11 -6.67 -6.97 20.72
N ILE A 12 -7.20 -5.76 20.62
CA ILE A 12 -8.58 -5.52 20.23
C ILE A 12 -8.91 -6.11 18.85
N SER A 13 -7.97 -6.08 17.90
CA SER A 13 -8.17 -6.69 16.58
C SER A 13 -8.14 -8.21 16.61
N ILE A 14 -7.30 -8.79 17.48
CA ILE A 14 -7.28 -10.25 17.72
C ILE A 14 -8.59 -10.70 18.33
N GLU A 15 -9.12 -9.97 19.32
CA GLU A 15 -10.40 -10.32 19.96
C GLU A 15 -11.56 -10.16 18.98
N ALA A 16 -11.59 -9.11 18.14
CA ALA A 16 -12.61 -8.96 17.10
C ALA A 16 -12.62 -10.14 16.10
N MET A 17 -11.46 -10.67 15.73
CA MET A 17 -11.35 -11.86 14.88
C MET A 17 -11.90 -13.12 15.56
N LYS A 18 -11.60 -13.30 16.86
CA LYS A 18 -12.12 -14.44 17.65
C LYS A 18 -13.63 -14.36 17.82
N GLU A 19 -14.13 -13.18 18.17
CA GLU A 19 -15.57 -12.92 18.31
C GLU A 19 -16.32 -13.20 17.00
N PHE A 20 -15.78 -12.75 15.86
CA PHE A 20 -16.35 -13.06 14.56
C PHE A 20 -16.45 -14.58 14.35
N LEU A 21 -15.38 -15.34 14.61
CA LEU A 21 -15.37 -16.79 14.40
C LEU A 21 -16.43 -17.50 15.26
N VAL A 22 -16.56 -17.11 16.52
CA VAL A 22 -17.55 -17.69 17.44
C VAL A 22 -18.97 -17.35 16.99
N SER A 23 -19.26 -16.06 16.84
CA SER A 23 -20.61 -15.57 16.50
C SER A 23 -21.09 -16.12 15.15
N TYR A 24 -20.22 -16.10 14.12
CA TYR A 24 -20.57 -16.63 12.81
C TYR A 24 -20.86 -18.13 12.83
N SER A 25 -20.12 -18.90 13.66
CA SER A 25 -20.35 -20.33 13.82
C SER A 25 -21.64 -20.63 14.59
N GLU A 26 -21.99 -19.83 15.60
CA GLU A 26 -23.21 -19.98 16.40
C GLU A 26 -24.47 -19.59 15.61
N MET A 27 -24.41 -18.56 14.76
CA MET A 27 -25.52 -18.18 13.88
C MET A 27 -25.84 -19.22 12.81
N GLY A 28 -24.88 -20.08 12.50
CA GLY A 28 -24.93 -21.03 11.39
C GLY A 28 -24.53 -20.35 10.07
N PRO A 29 -23.40 -20.77 9.49
CA PRO A 29 -22.96 -20.25 8.18
C PRO A 29 -24.07 -20.39 7.13
N ASP A 30 -24.19 -19.38 6.27
CA ASP A 30 -25.19 -19.32 5.18
C ASP A 30 -26.65 -19.22 5.68
N SER A 31 -26.85 -18.78 6.93
CA SER A 31 -28.16 -18.43 7.47
C SER A 31 -28.53 -16.98 7.15
N PRO A 32 -29.83 -16.58 7.12
CA PRO A 32 -30.23 -15.19 6.94
C PRO A 32 -29.60 -14.25 7.99
N GLU A 33 -29.37 -14.73 9.20
CA GLU A 33 -28.74 -13.99 10.28
C GLU A 33 -27.25 -13.74 9.99
N SER A 34 -26.53 -14.76 9.52
CA SER A 34 -25.12 -14.63 9.13
C SER A 34 -24.91 -13.74 7.90
N GLU A 35 -25.85 -13.71 6.95
CA GLU A 35 -25.82 -12.80 5.80
C GLU A 35 -25.89 -11.33 6.26
N ILE A 36 -26.82 -11.02 7.19
CA ILE A 36 -26.95 -9.67 7.78
C ILE A 36 -25.65 -9.29 8.50
N PHE A 37 -25.10 -10.21 9.31
CA PHE A 37 -23.87 -10.00 10.07
C PHE A 37 -22.67 -9.72 9.15
N ILE A 38 -22.53 -10.48 8.07
CA ILE A 38 -21.48 -10.25 7.06
C ILE A 38 -21.67 -8.89 6.37
N LYS A 39 -22.91 -8.55 5.99
CA LYS A 39 -23.21 -7.26 5.36
C LYS A 39 -22.83 -6.09 6.27
N GLU A 40 -23.18 -6.15 7.55
CA GLU A 40 -22.79 -5.12 8.52
C GLU A 40 -21.28 -5.00 8.66
N LEU A 41 -20.54 -6.12 8.67
CA LEU A 41 -19.08 -6.12 8.69
C LEU A 41 -18.49 -5.44 7.45
N TRP A 42 -19.03 -5.73 6.27
CA TRP A 42 -18.64 -5.07 5.02
C TRP A 42 -18.85 -3.56 5.08
N ASP A 43 -20.04 -3.12 5.48
CA ASP A 43 -20.38 -1.71 5.55
C ASP A 43 -19.49 -0.96 6.57
N LYS A 44 -19.23 -1.56 7.74
CA LYS A 44 -18.31 -1.03 8.76
C LYS A 44 -16.87 -0.93 8.21
N THR A 45 -16.39 -1.98 7.56
CA THR A 45 -15.02 -2.02 7.02
C THR A 45 -14.83 -0.97 5.93
N ARG A 46 -15.75 -0.89 4.96
CA ARG A 46 -15.70 0.13 3.90
C ARG A 46 -15.80 1.54 4.46
N SER A 47 -16.65 1.75 5.48
CA SER A 47 -16.77 3.04 6.17
C SER A 47 -15.48 3.44 6.87
N ALA A 48 -14.81 2.51 7.58
CA ALA A 48 -13.54 2.79 8.24
C ALA A 48 -12.44 3.14 7.23
N VAL A 49 -12.35 2.38 6.12
CA VAL A 49 -11.39 2.62 5.04
C VAL A 49 -11.67 3.93 4.33
N SER A 50 -12.93 4.21 3.96
CA SER A 50 -13.29 5.44 3.24
C SER A 50 -12.97 6.70 4.04
N LYS A 51 -13.20 6.67 5.36
CA LYS A 51 -12.78 7.75 6.26
C LYS A 51 -11.26 7.91 6.32
N LEU A 52 -10.54 6.78 6.35
CA LEU A 52 -9.07 6.76 6.42
C LEU A 52 -8.42 7.40 5.20
N VAL A 53 -8.94 7.14 3.99
CA VAL A 53 -8.35 7.65 2.73
C VAL A 53 -9.17 8.77 2.09
N LYS A 54 -10.29 9.18 2.73
CA LYS A 54 -11.19 10.30 2.35
C LYS A 54 -11.86 10.12 0.99
N CYS A 55 -12.32 8.89 0.68
CA CYS A 55 -13.04 8.56 -0.56
C CYS A 55 -14.49 8.11 -0.29
N GLN A 56 -15.24 7.77 -1.33
CA GLN A 56 -16.55 7.15 -1.21
C GLN A 56 -16.43 5.65 -0.93
N GLN A 57 -17.40 5.07 -0.21
CA GLN A 57 -17.37 3.63 0.13
C GLN A 57 -17.48 2.74 -1.11
N GLU A 58 -18.19 3.20 -2.13
CA GLU A 58 -18.37 2.52 -3.41
C GLU A 58 -17.07 2.44 -4.23
N GLU A 59 -16.04 3.21 -3.88
CA GLU A 59 -14.74 3.19 -4.52
C GLU A 59 -13.76 2.21 -3.86
N ILE A 60 -14.20 1.53 -2.77
CA ILE A 60 -13.38 0.61 -1.98
C ILE A 60 -13.66 -0.84 -2.35
N VAL A 61 -12.65 -1.51 -2.87
CA VAL A 61 -12.63 -2.95 -3.10
C VAL A 61 -11.70 -3.59 -2.08
N ILE A 62 -12.18 -4.60 -1.36
CA ILE A 62 -11.35 -5.36 -0.44
C ILE A 62 -10.56 -6.41 -1.20
N THR A 63 -9.26 -6.45 -0.98
CA THR A 63 -8.32 -7.39 -1.59
C THR A 63 -7.55 -8.17 -0.53
N GLN A 64 -6.67 -9.08 -0.94
CA GLN A 64 -5.81 -9.81 0.00
C GLN A 64 -4.49 -9.06 0.28
N SER A 65 -4.10 -8.15 -0.61
CA SER A 65 -2.83 -7.42 -0.51
C SER A 65 -2.78 -6.22 -1.47
N VAL A 66 -1.77 -5.37 -1.30
CA VAL A 66 -1.41 -4.35 -2.30
C VAL A 66 -1.09 -4.98 -3.66
N THR A 67 -0.44 -6.14 -3.65
CA THR A 67 -0.07 -6.86 -4.88
C THR A 67 -1.30 -7.26 -5.69
N ASP A 68 -2.39 -7.65 -5.03
CA ASP A 68 -3.69 -7.90 -5.67
C ASP A 68 -4.20 -6.65 -6.40
N GLY A 69 -4.24 -5.50 -5.69
CA GLY A 69 -4.69 -4.23 -6.27
C GLY A 69 -3.85 -3.81 -7.48
N ILE A 70 -2.52 -3.99 -7.42
CA ILE A 70 -1.63 -3.74 -8.56
C ILE A 70 -1.99 -4.66 -9.74
N ASN A 71 -2.20 -5.94 -9.48
CA ASN A 71 -2.54 -6.91 -10.52
C ASN A 71 -3.93 -6.68 -11.12
N ILE A 72 -4.90 -6.16 -10.35
CA ILE A 72 -6.20 -5.74 -10.90
C ILE A 72 -5.98 -4.70 -12.00
N VAL A 73 -5.11 -3.71 -11.80
CA VAL A 73 -4.83 -2.70 -12.82
C VAL A 73 -3.95 -3.25 -13.94
N ALA A 74 -2.85 -3.91 -13.60
CA ALA A 74 -1.90 -4.42 -14.58
C ALA A 74 -2.51 -5.41 -15.58
N ASN A 75 -3.47 -6.22 -15.14
CA ASN A 75 -4.12 -7.21 -15.98
C ASN A 75 -5.53 -6.79 -16.45
N GLY A 76 -6.16 -5.84 -15.76
CA GLY A 76 -7.51 -5.39 -16.11
C GLY A 76 -7.54 -4.25 -17.12
N MET A 77 -6.48 -3.46 -17.25
CA MET A 77 -6.43 -2.40 -18.26
C MET A 77 -6.30 -2.97 -19.67
N ASN A 78 -7.17 -2.49 -20.57
CA ASN A 78 -7.08 -2.83 -21.98
C ASN A 78 -6.04 -1.91 -22.67
N PHE A 79 -4.79 -2.33 -22.64
CA PHE A 79 -3.70 -1.62 -23.31
C PHE A 79 -3.74 -1.87 -24.82
N ARG A 80 -3.67 -0.81 -25.61
CA ARG A 80 -3.52 -0.91 -27.07
C ARG A 80 -2.08 -1.32 -27.43
N GLU A 81 -1.92 -1.97 -28.55
CA GLU A 81 -0.58 -2.24 -29.11
C GLU A 81 0.23 -0.95 -29.26
N ASN A 82 1.53 -1.04 -29.06
CA ASN A 82 2.46 0.10 -29.07
C ASN A 82 2.18 1.19 -28.02
N SER A 83 1.38 0.90 -27.00
CA SER A 83 1.26 1.78 -25.85
C SER A 83 2.51 1.75 -24.96
N ASN A 84 2.69 2.76 -24.12
CA ASN A 84 3.68 2.71 -23.07
C ASN A 84 3.06 2.98 -21.68
N ILE A 85 3.74 2.48 -20.67
CA ILE A 85 3.51 2.80 -19.27
C ILE A 85 4.80 3.34 -18.65
N ILE A 86 4.67 4.21 -17.67
CA ILE A 86 5.81 4.79 -16.95
C ILE A 86 5.79 4.25 -15.52
N ILE A 87 6.89 3.65 -15.11
CA ILE A 87 7.11 3.11 -13.77
C ILE A 87 8.44 3.59 -13.22
N ARG A 88 8.75 3.27 -11.96
CA ARG A 88 10.11 3.42 -11.41
C ARG A 88 10.92 2.16 -11.66
N GLY A 89 12.25 2.31 -11.79
CA GLY A 89 13.18 1.19 -11.90
C GLY A 89 13.27 0.36 -10.62
N ALA A 90 13.85 -0.84 -10.72
CA ALA A 90 13.96 -1.81 -9.63
C ALA A 90 14.81 -1.31 -8.45
N GLU A 91 15.70 -0.36 -8.66
CA GLU A 91 16.67 0.14 -7.68
C GLU A 91 16.00 0.74 -6.43
N HIS A 92 14.81 1.28 -6.58
CA HIS A 92 14.03 1.88 -5.50
C HIS A 92 12.57 1.42 -5.43
N GLU A 93 12.16 0.51 -6.33
CA GLU A 93 10.77 0.04 -6.34
C GLU A 93 10.66 -1.34 -5.71
N HIS A 94 9.60 -1.54 -4.94
CA HIS A 94 9.30 -2.85 -4.36
C HIS A 94 8.83 -3.82 -5.46
N HIS A 95 9.27 -5.08 -5.41
CA HIS A 95 8.94 -6.10 -6.40
C HIS A 95 7.42 -6.25 -6.66
N ALA A 96 6.58 -6.03 -5.64
CA ALA A 96 5.13 -6.05 -5.81
C ALA A 96 4.62 -4.98 -6.78
N ASN A 97 5.26 -3.79 -6.79
CA ASN A 97 4.93 -2.69 -7.70
C ASN A 97 5.92 -2.57 -8.87
N TYR A 98 6.71 -3.58 -9.13
CA TYR A 98 7.63 -3.63 -10.27
C TYR A 98 7.32 -4.79 -11.21
N PHE A 99 7.27 -6.04 -10.71
CA PHE A 99 7.13 -7.23 -11.55
C PHE A 99 5.82 -7.31 -12.33
N PRO A 100 4.63 -6.93 -11.80
CA PRO A 100 3.42 -6.93 -12.59
C PRO A 100 3.50 -6.03 -13.84
N TRP A 101 4.16 -4.89 -13.71
CA TRP A 101 4.38 -3.96 -14.82
C TRP A 101 5.45 -4.47 -15.78
N LEU A 102 6.56 -5.00 -15.26
CA LEU A 102 7.62 -5.58 -16.07
C LEU A 102 7.10 -6.71 -16.96
N ARG A 103 6.19 -7.55 -16.44
CA ARG A 103 5.53 -8.60 -17.23
C ARG A 103 4.81 -8.06 -18.46
N LEU A 104 4.31 -6.85 -18.43
CA LEU A 104 3.67 -6.21 -19.58
C LEU A 104 4.68 -5.82 -20.68
N GLY A 105 5.97 -5.78 -20.37
CA GLY A 105 7.03 -5.45 -21.33
C GLY A 105 7.13 -6.38 -22.55
N GLU A 106 6.49 -7.54 -22.51
CA GLU A 106 6.31 -8.42 -23.68
C GLU A 106 5.32 -7.84 -24.72
N LYS A 107 4.46 -6.90 -24.31
CA LYS A 107 3.37 -6.33 -25.13
C LYS A 107 3.42 -4.82 -25.24
N LEU A 108 4.05 -4.15 -24.27
CA LEU A 108 4.07 -2.70 -24.12
C LEU A 108 5.50 -2.20 -23.96
N ASP A 109 5.72 -0.93 -24.28
CA ASP A 109 6.95 -0.23 -23.90
C ASP A 109 6.87 0.19 -22.42
N VAL A 110 7.63 -0.47 -21.55
CA VAL A 110 7.70 -0.16 -20.12
C VAL A 110 8.86 0.81 -19.89
N LYS A 111 8.54 2.09 -19.70
CA LYS A 111 9.52 3.15 -19.48
C LYS A 111 9.86 3.28 -18.00
N ASN A 112 11.13 3.19 -17.70
CA ASN A 112 11.64 3.46 -16.36
C ASN A 112 11.90 4.95 -16.19
N LEU A 113 11.31 5.54 -15.16
CA LEU A 113 11.56 6.92 -14.76
C LEU A 113 12.99 7.02 -14.22
N PRO A 114 13.80 7.96 -14.73
CA PRO A 114 15.12 8.26 -14.16
C PRO A 114 14.98 8.67 -12.69
N ILE A 115 15.81 8.14 -11.83
CA ILE A 115 15.81 8.44 -10.40
C ILE A 115 17.20 8.84 -9.93
N ASN A 116 17.24 9.75 -8.96
CA ASN A 116 18.48 10.12 -8.28
C ASN A 116 18.82 9.15 -7.13
N GLU A 117 19.96 9.33 -6.49
CA GLU A 117 20.44 8.47 -5.38
C GLU A 117 19.46 8.34 -4.21
N ASN A 118 18.59 9.33 -4.00
CA ASN A 118 17.55 9.29 -2.97
C ASN A 118 16.23 8.64 -3.46
N GLY A 119 16.18 8.20 -4.71
CA GLY A 119 15.00 7.63 -5.35
C GLY A 119 13.98 8.65 -5.84
N GLY A 120 14.27 9.94 -5.72
CA GLY A 120 13.45 11.03 -6.27
C GLY A 120 13.70 11.27 -7.75
N PHE A 121 12.83 12.08 -8.35
CA PHE A 121 12.93 12.53 -9.74
C PHE A 121 12.33 13.94 -9.88
N THR A 122 12.59 14.60 -10.98
CA THR A 122 12.05 15.91 -11.29
C THR A 122 10.78 15.81 -12.13
N HIS A 123 9.92 16.83 -12.05
CA HIS A 123 8.75 16.93 -12.93
C HIS A 123 9.13 16.98 -14.43
N SER A 124 10.31 17.51 -14.76
CA SER A 124 10.82 17.54 -16.13
C SER A 124 11.13 16.13 -16.64
N GLU A 125 11.75 15.28 -15.82
CA GLU A 125 12.05 13.89 -16.18
C GLU A 125 10.77 13.10 -16.44
N LEU A 126 9.75 13.26 -15.60
CA LEU A 126 8.44 12.64 -15.83
C LEU A 126 7.81 13.15 -17.14
N LYS A 127 7.75 14.45 -17.35
CA LYS A 127 7.17 15.06 -18.57
C LYS A 127 7.86 14.63 -19.84
N ASN A 128 9.18 14.44 -19.81
CA ASN A 128 9.96 14.02 -20.98
C ASN A 128 9.64 12.57 -21.40
N LEU A 129 9.14 11.73 -20.49
CA LEU A 129 8.73 10.36 -20.79
C LEU A 129 7.29 10.28 -21.33
N ILE A 130 6.44 11.24 -20.97
CA ILE A 130 5.04 11.29 -21.39
C ILE A 130 4.94 11.59 -22.90
N ASN A 131 4.08 10.83 -23.58
CA ASN A 131 3.71 11.08 -24.98
C ASN A 131 2.30 10.55 -25.26
N GLU A 132 1.81 10.68 -26.51
CA GLU A 132 0.48 10.26 -26.92
C GLU A 132 0.20 8.76 -26.79
N LYS A 133 1.24 7.94 -26.59
CA LYS A 133 1.15 6.48 -26.37
C LYS A 133 1.08 6.12 -24.88
N THR A 134 1.34 7.06 -23.97
CA THR A 134 1.31 6.80 -22.52
C THR A 134 -0.11 6.50 -22.05
N ARG A 135 -0.29 5.37 -21.37
CA ARG A 135 -1.60 4.87 -20.91
C ARG A 135 -1.72 4.71 -19.40
N LEU A 136 -0.60 4.74 -18.69
CA LEU A 136 -0.58 4.65 -17.23
C LEU A 136 0.75 5.18 -16.72
N VAL A 137 0.69 5.84 -15.56
CA VAL A 137 1.85 6.05 -14.69
C VAL A 137 1.59 5.31 -13.38
N ALA A 138 2.52 4.45 -12.96
CA ALA A 138 2.39 3.65 -11.74
C ALA A 138 3.60 3.88 -10.83
N LEU A 139 3.36 4.42 -9.63
CA LEU A 139 4.41 4.83 -8.70
C LEU A 139 4.08 4.41 -7.27
N SER A 140 5.10 4.18 -6.45
CA SER A 140 4.94 4.14 -5.00
C SER A 140 4.86 5.55 -4.43
N HIS A 141 3.94 5.80 -3.49
CA HIS A 141 3.86 7.07 -2.75
C HIS A 141 5.01 7.22 -1.76
N GLY A 142 5.29 6.18 -1.00
CA GLY A 142 6.41 6.13 -0.07
C GLY A 142 7.37 5.00 -0.39
N LEU A 143 8.67 5.29 -0.41
CA LEU A 143 9.68 4.31 -0.79
C LEU A 143 9.95 3.34 0.36
N TYR A 144 9.94 2.06 0.06
CA TYR A 144 10.09 0.99 1.06
C TYR A 144 11.51 0.88 1.63
N ASN A 145 12.50 1.42 0.92
CA ASN A 145 13.92 1.32 1.29
C ASN A 145 14.48 2.63 1.87
N SER A 146 14.15 3.80 1.35
CA SER A 146 14.65 5.10 1.87
C SER A 146 13.64 5.85 2.75
N GLY A 147 12.37 5.46 2.69
CA GLY A 147 11.30 6.18 3.38
C GLY A 147 10.89 7.50 2.74
N LEU A 148 11.50 7.89 1.60
CA LEU A 148 11.13 9.10 0.86
C LEU A 148 9.64 9.05 0.45
N ILE A 149 8.92 10.14 0.71
CA ILE A 149 7.55 10.37 0.22
C ILE A 149 7.65 11.18 -1.07
N LEU A 150 7.09 10.67 -2.15
CA LEU A 150 7.05 11.36 -3.44
C LEU A 150 6.00 12.48 -3.45
N PRO A 151 6.19 13.55 -4.22
CA PRO A 151 5.25 14.67 -4.35
C PRO A 151 4.05 14.28 -5.23
N VAL A 152 3.21 13.36 -4.74
CA VAL A 152 2.16 12.70 -5.53
C VAL A 152 1.03 13.62 -5.97
N LYS A 153 0.77 14.71 -5.26
CA LYS A 153 -0.23 15.72 -5.66
C LYS A 153 0.22 16.45 -6.92
N GLU A 154 1.43 16.94 -6.90
CA GLU A 154 2.03 17.65 -8.04
C GLU A 154 2.17 16.75 -9.27
N ILE A 155 2.51 15.46 -9.03
CA ILE A 155 2.53 14.44 -10.08
C ILE A 155 1.12 14.26 -10.66
N GLY A 156 0.12 14.11 -9.81
CA GLY A 156 -1.28 13.96 -10.21
C GLY A 156 -1.80 15.14 -11.03
N GLU A 157 -1.45 16.37 -10.66
CA GLU A 157 -1.80 17.57 -11.44
C GLU A 157 -1.23 17.53 -12.87
N VAL A 158 0.00 17.04 -13.02
CA VAL A 158 0.62 16.86 -14.35
C VAL A 158 -0.15 15.82 -15.16
N LEU A 159 -0.41 14.66 -14.55
CA LEU A 159 -1.06 13.53 -15.22
C LEU A 159 -2.53 13.82 -15.58
N GLN A 160 -3.25 14.55 -14.73
CA GLN A 160 -4.61 14.98 -15.02
C GLN A 160 -4.69 15.92 -16.22
N LYS A 161 -3.75 16.86 -16.36
CA LYS A 161 -3.68 17.76 -17.53
C LYS A 161 -3.46 17.01 -18.84
N GLU A 162 -2.71 15.92 -18.77
CA GLU A 162 -2.42 15.05 -19.93
C GLU A 162 -3.47 13.93 -20.11
N ASN A 163 -4.49 13.84 -19.23
CA ASN A 163 -5.50 12.78 -19.21
C ASN A 163 -4.89 11.36 -19.11
N ILE A 164 -3.82 11.20 -18.33
CA ILE A 164 -3.14 9.93 -18.13
C ILE A 164 -3.60 9.31 -16.81
N PRO A 165 -4.13 8.07 -16.81
CA PRO A 165 -4.46 7.33 -15.60
C PRO A 165 -3.26 7.18 -14.67
N TYR A 166 -3.53 7.29 -13.36
CA TYR A 166 -2.51 7.29 -12.32
C TYR A 166 -2.78 6.21 -11.27
N PHE A 167 -1.83 5.29 -11.10
CA PHE A 167 -1.84 4.28 -10.02
C PHE A 167 -0.83 4.62 -8.94
N LEU A 168 -1.25 4.53 -7.66
CA LEU A 168 -0.41 4.70 -6.48
C LEU A 168 -0.33 3.43 -5.63
N ASP A 169 0.86 2.91 -5.41
CA ASP A 169 1.15 1.99 -4.31
C ASP A 169 1.36 2.81 -3.02
N THR A 170 0.42 2.72 -2.11
CA THR A 170 0.44 3.45 -0.84
C THR A 170 0.74 2.54 0.36
N ALA A 171 1.35 1.37 0.13
CA ALA A 171 1.67 0.38 1.16
C ALA A 171 2.58 0.90 2.29
N GLN A 172 3.33 1.97 2.07
CA GLN A 172 4.21 2.57 3.06
C GLN A 172 3.71 3.91 3.61
N THR A 173 2.52 4.36 3.21
CA THR A 173 2.03 5.70 3.58
C THR A 173 0.68 5.71 4.28
N VAL A 174 -0.28 4.88 3.86
CA VAL A 174 -1.57 4.77 4.55
C VAL A 174 -1.35 4.26 5.97
N GLY A 175 -1.76 5.06 6.96
CA GLY A 175 -1.54 4.80 8.40
C GLY A 175 -0.19 5.29 8.95
N CYS A 176 0.74 5.76 8.09
CA CYS A 176 2.07 6.21 8.49
C CYS A 176 2.27 7.74 8.44
N ILE A 177 1.65 8.41 7.47
CA ILE A 177 1.95 9.83 7.18
C ILE A 177 0.96 10.82 7.82
N GLY A 178 0.16 10.38 8.77
CA GLY A 178 -0.86 11.21 9.43
C GLY A 178 -2.19 11.24 8.68
N ASP A 179 -2.99 12.27 8.95
CA ASP A 179 -4.30 12.47 8.32
C ASP A 179 -4.14 13.10 6.92
N PHE A 180 -3.82 12.27 5.94
CA PHE A 180 -3.58 12.67 4.57
C PHE A 180 -4.80 12.41 3.67
N ASP A 181 -5.13 13.36 2.80
CA ASP A 181 -6.17 13.17 1.79
C ASP A 181 -5.59 12.49 0.54
N PHE A 182 -5.83 11.19 0.43
CA PHE A 182 -5.32 10.41 -0.71
C PHE A 182 -6.08 10.70 -2.01
N THR A 183 -7.32 11.19 -1.94
CA THR A 183 -8.09 11.55 -3.16
C THR A 183 -7.57 12.82 -3.80
N ASP A 184 -6.95 13.70 -3.01
CA ASP A 184 -6.32 14.95 -3.46
C ASP A 184 -5.06 14.73 -4.32
N THR A 185 -4.55 13.48 -4.34
CA THR A 185 -3.44 13.09 -5.22
C THR A 185 -3.84 13.03 -6.69
N GLY A 186 -5.13 13.03 -6.96
CA GLY A 186 -5.65 12.89 -8.31
C GLY A 186 -5.50 11.50 -8.92
N CYS A 187 -5.09 10.49 -8.14
CA CYS A 187 -4.95 9.13 -8.65
C CYS A 187 -6.30 8.53 -9.06
N ASP A 188 -6.27 7.66 -10.05
CA ASP A 188 -7.41 6.88 -10.51
C ASP A 188 -7.53 5.58 -9.73
N PHE A 189 -6.37 5.03 -9.33
CA PHE A 189 -6.23 3.77 -8.64
C PHE A 189 -5.21 3.87 -7.51
N MET A 190 -5.47 3.18 -6.41
CA MET A 190 -4.56 3.10 -5.28
C MET A 190 -4.66 1.73 -4.62
N ALA A 191 -3.58 1.23 -4.05
CA ALA A 191 -3.61 -0.01 -3.28
C ALA A 191 -2.72 0.04 -2.05
N PHE A 192 -3.13 -0.67 -0.97
CA PHE A 192 -2.36 -0.82 0.26
C PHE A 192 -2.73 -2.09 1.02
N ASN A 193 -1.89 -2.50 1.97
CA ASN A 193 -2.15 -3.62 2.88
C ASN A 193 -2.61 -3.12 4.24
N ALA A 194 -3.44 -3.92 4.93
CA ALA A 194 -3.73 -3.68 6.34
C ALA A 194 -2.58 -4.14 7.27
N SER A 195 -1.77 -5.10 6.87
CA SER A 195 -0.78 -5.76 7.74
C SER A 195 0.51 -4.98 8.03
N LYS A 196 0.63 -3.76 7.51
CA LYS A 196 1.78 -2.87 7.77
C LYS A 196 1.39 -1.77 8.75
N TRP A 197 1.28 -0.55 8.27
CA TRP A 197 1.01 0.66 9.07
C TRP A 197 -0.41 0.74 9.64
N LEU A 198 -1.31 -0.14 9.23
CA LEU A 198 -2.65 -0.26 9.81
C LEU A 198 -2.71 -1.34 10.90
N CYS A 199 -1.63 -2.06 11.18
CA CYS A 199 -1.58 -3.12 12.21
C CYS A 199 -2.67 -4.19 12.07
N GLY A 200 -3.23 -4.37 10.89
CA GLY A 200 -4.26 -5.36 10.60
C GLY A 200 -3.68 -6.75 10.26
N PRO A 201 -4.55 -7.75 10.07
CA PRO A 201 -4.11 -9.11 9.74
C PRO A 201 -3.51 -9.21 8.33
N MET A 202 -2.59 -10.17 8.15
CA MET A 202 -2.14 -10.59 6.83
C MET A 202 -3.29 -11.17 6.01
N GLY A 203 -3.20 -11.08 4.69
CA GLY A 203 -4.28 -11.51 3.80
C GLY A 203 -5.46 -10.53 3.76
N THR A 204 -5.22 -9.27 4.12
CA THR A 204 -6.15 -8.15 3.98
C THR A 204 -5.46 -6.95 3.33
N GLY A 205 -6.14 -6.35 2.39
CA GLY A 205 -5.70 -5.17 1.65
C GLY A 205 -6.88 -4.44 1.05
N VAL A 206 -6.58 -3.32 0.43
CA VAL A 206 -7.57 -2.45 -0.20
C VAL A 206 -7.08 -2.06 -1.59
N PHE A 207 -8.00 -2.07 -2.52
CA PHE A 207 -7.88 -1.43 -3.82
C PHE A 207 -8.92 -0.29 -3.89
N TYR A 208 -8.45 0.92 -4.05
CA TYR A 208 -9.28 2.08 -4.38
C TYR A 208 -9.34 2.21 -5.89
N CYS A 209 -10.54 2.38 -6.40
CA CYS A 209 -10.79 2.68 -7.81
C CYS A 209 -11.75 3.87 -7.90
N LYS A 210 -11.28 4.97 -8.43
CA LYS A 210 -12.10 6.15 -8.66
C LYS A 210 -13.29 5.78 -9.55
N LYS A 211 -14.51 6.09 -9.14
CA LYS A 211 -15.73 5.64 -9.82
C LYS A 211 -15.71 5.88 -11.32
N LYS A 212 -15.30 7.07 -11.77
CA LYS A 212 -15.20 7.40 -13.22
C LYS A 212 -14.17 6.58 -13.99
N SER A 213 -13.18 5.99 -13.29
CA SER A 213 -12.06 5.25 -13.88
C SER A 213 -12.31 3.74 -13.90
N SER A 214 -13.40 3.26 -13.27
CA SER A 214 -13.76 1.82 -13.23
C SER A 214 -13.99 1.19 -14.61
N GLY A 215 -14.45 2.01 -15.58
CA GLY A 215 -14.62 1.59 -16.97
C GLY A 215 -13.32 1.33 -17.73
N LEU A 216 -12.16 1.72 -17.18
CA LEU A 216 -10.85 1.44 -17.76
C LEU A 216 -10.37 0.01 -17.47
N LEU A 217 -11.03 -0.68 -16.53
CA LEU A 217 -10.61 -1.99 -16.05
C LEU A 217 -11.65 -3.07 -16.33
N GLU A 218 -11.19 -4.20 -16.84
CA GLU A 218 -11.93 -5.45 -16.82
C GLU A 218 -11.57 -6.25 -15.56
N PRO A 219 -12.53 -6.96 -14.92
CA PRO A 219 -12.24 -7.77 -13.75
C PRO A 219 -11.24 -8.89 -14.07
N LEU A 220 -10.21 -9.03 -13.22
CA LEU A 220 -9.24 -10.12 -13.34
C LEU A 220 -9.84 -11.49 -13.02
N SER A 221 -10.79 -11.50 -12.08
CA SER A 221 -11.52 -12.69 -11.65
C SER A 221 -13.00 -12.41 -11.71
N VAL A 222 -13.78 -13.37 -12.16
CA VAL A 222 -15.24 -13.26 -12.31
C VAL A 222 -15.91 -14.42 -11.59
N GLY A 223 -17.00 -14.14 -10.90
CA GLY A 223 -17.80 -15.12 -10.19
C GLY A 223 -19.15 -14.56 -9.77
N GLY A 224 -19.95 -15.32 -9.06
CA GLY A 224 -21.32 -14.96 -8.71
C GLY A 224 -21.49 -13.67 -7.91
N GLU A 225 -20.44 -13.25 -7.19
CA GLU A 225 -20.46 -11.97 -6.45
C GLU A 225 -20.20 -10.76 -7.35
N SER A 226 -19.59 -10.92 -8.53
CA SER A 226 -19.14 -9.84 -9.41
C SER A 226 -19.93 -9.68 -10.70
N ALA A 227 -20.72 -10.68 -11.09
CA ALA A 227 -21.43 -10.68 -12.36
C ALA A 227 -22.67 -11.56 -12.33
N ASP A 228 -23.58 -11.27 -13.24
CA ASP A 228 -24.77 -12.04 -13.55
C ASP A 228 -24.76 -12.46 -15.02
N SER A 229 -25.62 -13.40 -15.41
CA SER A 229 -25.89 -13.70 -16.83
C SER A 229 -27.23 -13.11 -17.25
N ASN A 230 -27.27 -12.42 -18.38
CA ASN A 230 -28.51 -11.93 -18.93
C ASN A 230 -29.31 -13.05 -19.63
N LYS A 231 -30.51 -12.72 -20.12
CA LYS A 231 -31.42 -13.67 -20.79
C LYS A 231 -30.84 -14.34 -22.02
N ASP A 232 -29.83 -13.74 -22.64
CA ASP A 232 -29.13 -14.27 -23.82
C ASP A 232 -27.89 -15.10 -23.44
N GLY A 233 -27.66 -15.32 -22.13
CA GLY A 233 -26.50 -16.03 -21.60
C GLY A 233 -25.20 -15.22 -21.66
N LYS A 234 -25.26 -13.90 -21.88
CA LYS A 234 -24.11 -13.01 -21.85
C LYS A 234 -23.82 -12.54 -20.44
N LEU A 235 -22.54 -12.40 -20.12
CA LEU A 235 -22.06 -11.91 -18.84
C LEU A 235 -22.34 -10.40 -18.70
N GLU A 236 -22.88 -10.02 -17.55
CA GLU A 236 -23.09 -8.62 -17.14
C GLU A 236 -22.40 -8.40 -15.80
N TYR A 237 -21.40 -7.51 -15.78
CA TYR A 237 -20.71 -7.16 -14.54
C TYR A 237 -21.57 -6.26 -13.66
N LYS A 238 -21.52 -6.52 -12.36
CA LYS A 238 -22.09 -5.63 -11.36
C LYS A 238 -21.34 -4.30 -11.34
N GLU A 239 -21.97 -3.30 -10.73
CA GLU A 239 -21.32 -2.00 -10.49
C GLU A 239 -20.22 -2.12 -9.45
N MET A 240 -19.40 -1.05 -9.33
CA MET A 240 -18.42 -0.92 -8.25
C MET A 240 -19.11 -0.90 -6.87
N PRO A 241 -18.50 -1.48 -5.86
CA PRO A 241 -17.22 -2.22 -5.86
C PRO A 241 -17.35 -3.72 -6.18
N GLU A 242 -18.56 -4.25 -6.32
CA GLU A 242 -18.85 -5.68 -6.50
C GLU A 242 -18.20 -6.22 -7.77
N LYS A 243 -18.08 -5.42 -8.83
CA LYS A 243 -17.37 -5.76 -10.08
C LYS A 243 -16.03 -6.48 -9.86
N PHE A 244 -15.28 -6.14 -8.82
CA PHE A 244 -13.96 -6.71 -8.52
C PHE A 244 -13.97 -7.72 -7.36
N GLN A 245 -15.14 -8.20 -6.94
CA GLN A 245 -15.33 -9.14 -5.83
C GLN A 245 -15.93 -10.46 -6.33
N ALA A 246 -15.10 -11.34 -6.88
CA ALA A 246 -15.55 -12.53 -7.57
C ALA A 246 -16.20 -13.60 -6.67
N GLY A 247 -15.96 -13.59 -5.38
CA GLY A 247 -16.45 -14.61 -4.45
C GLY A 247 -16.19 -14.26 -2.99
N PHE A 248 -16.39 -15.22 -2.10
CA PHE A 248 -16.23 -15.06 -0.65
C PHE A 248 -14.86 -14.48 -0.28
N ARG A 249 -14.83 -13.72 0.79
CA ARG A 249 -13.64 -13.01 1.27
C ARG A 249 -13.20 -13.53 2.64
N ASN A 250 -12.05 -13.08 3.07
CA ASN A 250 -11.51 -13.33 4.41
C ASN A 250 -12.28 -12.50 5.46
N TYR A 251 -13.52 -12.88 5.78
CA TYR A 251 -14.37 -12.13 6.72
C TYR A 251 -13.73 -11.99 8.10
N VAL A 252 -13.05 -13.03 8.58
CA VAL A 252 -12.28 -12.98 9.83
C VAL A 252 -11.23 -11.89 9.76
N GLY A 253 -10.50 -11.82 8.64
CA GLY A 253 -9.52 -10.76 8.41
C GLY A 253 -10.16 -9.38 8.33
N LEU A 254 -11.37 -9.25 7.77
CA LEU A 254 -12.10 -7.97 7.74
C LEU A 254 -12.43 -7.47 9.14
N ALA A 255 -12.89 -8.35 10.03
CA ALA A 255 -13.16 -7.98 11.42
C ALA A 255 -11.90 -7.44 12.12
N GLY A 256 -10.76 -8.10 11.92
CA GLY A 256 -9.47 -7.63 12.43
C GLY A 256 -9.00 -6.32 11.79
N MET A 257 -9.18 -6.16 10.48
CA MET A 257 -8.78 -4.95 9.74
C MET A 257 -9.63 -3.74 10.15
N GLU A 258 -10.95 -3.88 10.20
CA GLU A 258 -11.85 -2.83 10.66
C GLU A 258 -11.47 -2.36 12.06
N SER A 259 -11.34 -3.32 13.00
CA SER A 259 -10.98 -3.04 14.39
C SER A 259 -9.62 -2.33 14.51
N SER A 260 -8.61 -2.72 13.72
CA SER A 260 -7.29 -2.08 13.76
C SER A 260 -7.34 -0.65 13.20
N ILE A 261 -8.05 -0.43 12.09
CA ILE A 261 -8.23 0.90 11.50
C ILE A 261 -8.93 1.83 12.48
N SER A 262 -10.05 1.40 13.04
CA SER A 262 -10.81 2.16 14.04
C SER A 262 -9.98 2.48 15.28
N TYR A 263 -9.17 1.53 15.76
CA TYR A 263 -8.25 1.75 16.87
C TYR A 263 -7.22 2.85 16.57
N LEU A 264 -6.58 2.80 15.39
CA LEU A 264 -5.58 3.82 15.01
C LEU A 264 -6.21 5.20 14.77
N GLN A 265 -7.40 5.25 14.18
CA GLN A 265 -8.16 6.52 14.02
C GLN A 265 -8.50 7.12 15.38
N ASN A 266 -8.86 6.33 16.38
CA ASN A 266 -9.14 6.79 17.74
C ASN A 266 -7.87 7.31 18.46
N LEU A 267 -6.68 6.76 18.18
CA LEU A 267 -5.42 7.30 18.66
C LEU A 267 -5.07 8.64 17.99
N GLY A 268 -5.59 8.87 16.80
CA GLY A 268 -5.32 10.03 15.96
C GLY A 268 -4.09 9.81 15.07
N LEU A 269 -4.30 9.81 13.76
CA LEU A 269 -3.24 9.52 12.78
C LEU A 269 -2.07 10.51 12.87
N ASP A 270 -2.34 11.78 13.15
CA ASP A 270 -1.29 12.80 13.34
C ASP A 270 -0.49 12.58 14.63
N ASN A 271 -1.11 12.09 15.69
CA ASN A 271 -0.41 11.71 16.91
C ASN A 271 0.51 10.52 16.67
N ILE A 272 0.02 9.53 15.92
CA ILE A 272 0.83 8.38 15.50
C ILE A 272 2.04 8.87 14.69
N ARG A 273 1.83 9.73 13.68
CA ARG A 273 2.92 10.29 12.87
C ARG A 273 3.95 11.01 13.73
N LYS A 274 3.53 11.91 14.62
CA LYS A 274 4.43 12.63 15.53
C LYS A 274 5.29 11.67 16.36
N HIS A 275 4.68 10.63 16.91
CA HIS A 275 5.38 9.64 17.72
C HIS A 275 6.41 8.85 16.91
N ILE A 276 6.02 8.29 15.77
CA ILE A 276 6.93 7.46 14.96
C ILE A 276 8.06 8.26 14.31
N ILE A 277 7.83 9.54 13.99
CA ILE A 277 8.90 10.44 13.52
C ILE A 277 9.85 10.77 14.65
N LYS A 278 9.35 11.02 15.87
CA LYS A 278 10.21 11.21 17.06
C LYS A 278 11.12 10.01 17.29
N LEU A 279 10.60 8.79 17.24
CA LEU A 279 11.40 7.56 17.36
C LEU A 279 12.45 7.43 16.25
N SER A 280 12.08 7.78 15.02
CA SER A 280 13.00 7.77 13.89
C SER A 280 14.13 8.78 14.06
N ASN A 281 13.83 9.97 14.56
CA ASN A 281 14.83 11.02 14.85
C ASN A 281 15.81 10.57 15.92
N LEU A 282 15.28 10.03 17.02
CA LEU A 282 16.12 9.48 18.09
C LEU A 282 17.13 8.46 17.55
N PHE A 283 16.65 7.53 16.71
CA PHE A 283 17.51 6.54 16.08
C PHE A 283 18.53 7.18 15.11
N ILE A 284 18.11 8.15 14.30
CA ILE A 284 19.00 8.88 13.38
C ILE A 284 20.12 9.58 14.15
N ASP A 285 19.78 10.25 15.26
CA ASP A 285 20.73 10.96 16.11
C ASP A 285 21.74 10.00 16.75
N GLU A 286 21.28 8.84 17.25
CA GLU A 286 22.17 7.87 17.88
C GLU A 286 23.10 7.17 16.86
N ILE A 287 22.57 6.72 15.72
CA ILE A 287 23.38 6.10 14.65
C ILE A 287 24.35 7.12 14.05
N GLY A 288 23.93 8.39 13.90
CA GLY A 288 24.78 9.47 13.37
C GLY A 288 26.00 9.79 14.23
N LYS A 289 26.02 9.37 15.50
CA LYS A 289 27.21 9.49 16.36
C LYS A 289 28.30 8.44 16.05
N MET A 290 27.97 7.41 15.31
CA MET A 290 28.92 6.36 14.90
C MET A 290 29.71 6.85 13.68
N PRO A 291 31.06 6.99 13.76
CA PRO A 291 31.86 7.58 12.68
C PRO A 291 31.76 6.85 11.34
N GLU A 292 31.50 5.53 11.37
CA GLU A 292 31.43 4.70 10.18
C GLU A 292 29.97 4.55 9.65
N SER A 293 29.00 5.28 10.20
CA SER A 293 27.61 5.19 9.74
C SER A 293 27.31 6.11 8.57
N THR A 294 26.47 5.64 7.66
CA THR A 294 25.84 6.44 6.61
C THR A 294 24.33 6.26 6.68
N ILE A 295 23.58 7.36 6.67
CA ILE A 295 22.12 7.36 6.80
C ILE A 295 21.49 7.76 5.47
N TYR A 296 20.55 6.93 4.98
CA TYR A 296 19.88 7.07 3.69
C TYR A 296 18.40 7.46 3.88
N VAL A 297 18.15 8.63 4.48
CA VAL A 297 16.78 9.16 4.66
C VAL A 297 16.75 10.63 4.28
N PRO A 298 15.61 11.15 3.79
CA PRO A 298 15.43 12.59 3.62
C PRO A 298 15.62 13.33 4.94
N LYS A 299 16.34 14.46 4.92
CA LYS A 299 16.55 15.31 6.10
C LYS A 299 15.24 15.98 6.56
N ASP A 300 14.42 16.38 5.59
CA ASP A 300 13.12 17.00 5.84
C ASP A 300 12.10 15.93 6.28
N GLU A 301 11.56 16.09 7.48
CA GLU A 301 10.55 15.19 8.06
C GLU A 301 9.23 15.18 7.28
N SER A 302 8.90 16.27 6.60
CA SER A 302 7.66 16.40 5.84
C SER A 302 7.59 15.44 4.64
N VAL A 303 8.76 15.09 4.09
CA VAL A 303 8.89 14.22 2.91
C VAL A 303 9.45 12.84 3.22
N ARG A 304 9.29 12.34 4.46
CA ARG A 304 9.68 10.99 4.84
C ARG A 304 8.68 10.27 5.73
N THR A 305 8.68 8.96 5.65
CA THR A 305 8.00 8.05 6.59
C THR A 305 8.88 7.85 7.84
N SER A 306 8.50 6.94 8.75
CA SER A 306 9.36 6.54 9.87
C SER A 306 10.41 5.48 9.49
N ILE A 307 10.53 5.12 8.24
CA ILE A 307 11.58 4.21 7.75
C ILE A 307 12.93 4.93 7.84
N VAL A 308 13.90 4.28 8.48
CA VAL A 308 15.29 4.73 8.52
C VAL A 308 16.18 3.65 7.95
N SER A 309 16.85 3.96 6.87
CA SER A 309 17.86 3.10 6.26
C SER A 309 19.24 3.66 6.49
N PHE A 310 20.17 2.77 6.80
CA PHE A 310 21.54 3.12 7.15
C PHE A 310 22.51 1.99 6.80
N ASP A 311 23.77 2.32 6.75
CA ASP A 311 24.87 1.39 6.61
C ASP A 311 25.91 1.68 7.71
N ILE A 312 26.66 0.68 8.08
CA ILE A 312 27.80 0.80 8.98
C ILE A 312 29.01 0.19 8.26
N GLU A 313 29.98 1.02 7.89
CA GLU A 313 31.14 0.60 7.10
C GLU A 313 31.81 -0.64 7.70
N LYS A 314 32.27 -1.55 6.85
CA LYS A 314 32.94 -2.82 7.21
C LYS A 314 32.04 -3.84 7.94
N ASN A 315 30.77 -3.56 8.18
CA ASN A 315 29.84 -4.52 8.74
C ASN A 315 29.06 -5.23 7.62
N ASN A 316 28.85 -6.52 7.78
CA ASN A 316 27.98 -7.27 6.85
C ASN A 316 26.54 -7.16 7.34
N PRO A 317 25.59 -6.61 6.54
CA PRO A 317 24.21 -6.42 6.95
C PRO A 317 23.48 -7.70 7.35
N GLU A 318 23.73 -8.84 6.67
CA GLU A 318 23.12 -10.12 7.05
C GLU A 318 23.55 -10.56 8.45
N ARG A 319 24.84 -10.39 8.76
CA ARG A 319 25.38 -10.72 10.08
C ARG A 319 24.77 -9.83 11.15
N VAL A 320 24.67 -8.52 10.91
CA VAL A 320 24.06 -7.57 11.85
C VAL A 320 22.61 -7.96 12.12
N VAL A 321 21.79 -8.21 11.08
CA VAL A 321 20.39 -8.67 11.22
C VAL A 321 20.32 -9.95 12.05
N SER A 322 21.18 -10.93 11.76
CA SER A 322 21.21 -12.22 12.48
C SER A 322 21.56 -12.05 13.95
N GLU A 323 22.59 -11.25 14.27
CA GLU A 323 23.02 -11.04 15.67
C GLU A 323 21.99 -10.25 16.48
N LEU A 324 21.34 -9.25 15.88
CA LEU A 324 20.27 -8.51 16.53
C LEU A 324 19.03 -9.39 16.78
N ALA A 325 18.68 -10.25 15.82
CA ALA A 325 17.57 -11.20 15.97
C ALA A 325 17.76 -12.14 17.16
N LYS A 326 18.99 -12.62 17.44
CA LYS A 326 19.31 -13.42 18.63
C LYS A 326 19.04 -12.66 19.95
N LYS A 327 19.04 -11.33 19.90
CA LYS A 327 18.74 -10.45 21.04
C LYS A 327 17.28 -10.01 21.06
N GLY A 328 16.43 -10.55 20.17
CA GLY A 328 15.01 -10.17 20.05
C GLY A 328 14.77 -8.88 19.27
N ILE A 329 15.79 -8.29 18.65
CA ILE A 329 15.70 -7.05 17.88
C ILE A 329 15.57 -7.40 16.40
N ILE A 330 14.37 -7.23 15.85
CA ILE A 330 14.07 -7.55 14.44
C ILE A 330 14.16 -6.30 13.58
N ILE A 331 15.16 -6.28 12.70
CA ILE A 331 15.35 -5.27 11.65
C ILE A 331 15.45 -5.95 10.28
N ALA A 332 15.57 -5.18 9.20
CA ALA A 332 15.66 -5.75 7.85
C ALA A 332 16.94 -5.36 7.12
N LYS A 333 17.45 -6.27 6.29
CA LYS A 333 18.36 -5.93 5.19
C LYS A 333 17.51 -5.49 3.99
N ARG A 334 17.93 -4.44 3.30
CA ARG A 334 17.35 -3.95 2.04
C ARG A 334 18.49 -3.51 1.11
N GLU A 335 18.11 -2.98 -0.06
CA GLU A 335 19.07 -2.47 -1.04
C GLU A 335 18.66 -1.07 -1.49
N ILE A 336 19.66 -0.22 -1.72
CA ILE A 336 19.55 1.09 -2.37
C ILE A 336 20.65 1.15 -3.42
N MET A 337 20.29 1.29 -4.71
CA MET A 337 21.23 1.33 -5.83
C MET A 337 22.24 0.17 -5.75
N ASP A 338 21.74 -1.06 -5.64
CA ASP A 338 22.51 -2.31 -5.49
C ASP A 338 23.41 -2.39 -4.24
N LYS A 339 23.37 -1.39 -3.38
CA LYS A 339 24.09 -1.39 -2.11
C LYS A 339 23.25 -2.02 -1.01
N PRO A 340 23.72 -3.09 -0.35
CA PRO A 340 23.01 -3.66 0.80
C PRO A 340 23.09 -2.71 2.00
N ILE A 341 21.93 -2.47 2.62
CA ILE A 341 21.73 -1.57 3.75
C ILE A 341 20.91 -2.22 4.85
N LEU A 342 20.95 -1.66 6.04
CA LEU A 342 20.07 -1.98 7.15
C LEU A 342 18.88 -1.03 7.17
N ARG A 343 17.71 -1.52 7.61
CA ARG A 343 16.49 -0.73 7.70
C ARG A 343 15.75 -1.00 9.00
N ILE A 344 15.42 0.05 9.72
CA ILE A 344 14.43 0.01 10.78
C ILE A 344 13.15 0.74 10.34
N SER A 345 12.07 0.46 11.03
CA SER A 345 10.77 1.11 10.83
C SER A 345 9.95 1.01 12.12
N PRO A 346 10.11 1.96 13.05
CA PRO A 346 9.34 2.02 14.29
C PRO A 346 7.87 2.33 14.02
N HIS A 347 6.99 1.85 14.91
CA HIS A 347 5.56 2.06 14.84
C HIS A 347 5.01 2.56 16.19
N VAL A 348 3.71 2.83 16.26
CA VAL A 348 3.00 3.45 17.39
C VAL A 348 3.22 2.76 18.74
N PHE A 349 3.47 1.46 18.76
CA PHE A 349 3.68 0.67 19.98
C PHE A 349 5.14 0.54 20.40
N ASN A 350 6.09 1.01 19.59
CA ASN A 350 7.49 1.05 19.98
C ASN A 350 7.76 2.20 20.95
N THR A 351 8.75 2.04 21.82
CA THR A 351 9.14 3.00 22.83
C THR A 351 10.52 3.59 22.57
N GLU A 352 10.88 4.64 23.29
CA GLU A 352 12.21 5.26 23.21
C GLU A 352 13.30 4.33 23.79
N ASP A 353 12.95 3.46 24.76
CA ASP A 353 13.86 2.52 25.39
C ASP A 353 14.24 1.33 24.50
N GLU A 354 13.37 0.97 23.54
CA GLU A 354 13.64 -0.07 22.53
C GLU A 354 14.65 0.38 21.48
#